data_cd176d1c0128b94096be91b8c3c965b1
#
_entry.id   cd176d1c0128b94096be91b8c3c965b1
#
_cell.length_a   1.000
_cell.length_b   1.000
_cell.length_c   1.000
_cell.angle_alpha   90.00
_cell.angle_beta   90.00
_cell.angle_gamma   90.00
#
_symmetry.space_group_name_H-M   'P 1'
#
loop_
_entity.id
_entity.type
_entity.pdbx_description
1 polymer ?
#
loop_
_entity_poly.entity_id
_entity_poly.type
_entity_poly.pdbx_seq_one_letter_code
_entity_poly.pdbx_strand_id
1 'polypeptide(L)'
;MNTAKYSFALTISGALCLAAVPRSFAQTGALQAATPLAATAPTAVPALVPFSGTVVADGKPLSGEAAITFLIYKDESGGEPLFTESQTLALDATGHYKTQLGATLANGIPLDLFTTGEARWLEVQVAGQAPQPRVLLVSVPYALKAGDASTLGGLPASAYA
;
A
#
# COMPACT_ATOMS: atom_id res chain seq x y z
N MET A 1 0.04 7.92 55.63
CA MET A 1 -0.71 8.71 56.60
C MET A 1 -1.17 9.97 55.91
N ASN A 2 -2.37 10.05 55.44
CA ASN A 2 -3.36 11.10 55.64
C ASN A 2 -4.59 10.80 54.78
N THR A 3 -5.56 10.32 55.44
CA THR A 3 -6.95 10.18 55.02
C THR A 3 -7.65 11.52 55.08
N ALA A 4 -8.34 11.95 54.05
CA ALA A 4 -9.36 12.99 54.14
C ALA A 4 -10.70 12.45 53.62
N LYS A 5 -11.56 12.22 54.57
CA LYS A 5 -13.00 11.94 54.44
C LYS A 5 -13.69 13.25 54.12
N TYR A 6 -14.59 13.27 53.17
CA TYR A 6 -15.63 14.32 53.12
C TYR A 6 -17.02 13.69 53.12
N SER A 7 -17.77 14.25 54.03
CA SER A 7 -19.06 13.82 54.56
C SER A 7 -20.21 14.31 53.68
N PHE A 8 -21.25 13.54 53.67
CA PHE A 8 -22.57 13.77 53.12
C PHE A 8 -23.27 14.99 53.77
N ALA A 9 -24.06 15.71 52.97
CA ALA A 9 -25.21 16.45 53.46
C ALA A 9 -26.39 16.27 52.48
N LEU A 10 -27.37 15.57 52.98
CA LEU A 10 -28.71 15.34 52.41
C LEU A 10 -29.61 16.50 52.88
N THR A 11 -30.25 17.23 51.97
CA THR A 11 -31.40 18.06 52.31
C THR A 11 -32.57 17.77 51.38
N ILE A 12 -33.57 17.19 51.96
CA ILE A 12 -34.89 16.99 51.39
C ILE A 12 -35.70 18.27 51.68
N SER A 13 -36.35 18.86 50.69
CA SER A 13 -37.51 19.72 50.97
C SER A 13 -38.41 19.91 49.77
N GLY A 14 -39.63 19.49 49.90
CA GLY A 14 -40.84 20.22 49.57
C GLY A 14 -41.43 20.04 48.17
N ALA A 15 -42.50 19.31 48.11
CA ALA A 15 -43.44 19.15 47.00
C ALA A 15 -44.12 20.45 46.61
N LEU A 16 -44.30 20.67 45.30
CA LEU A 16 -45.46 21.42 44.81
C LEU A 16 -45.88 20.85 43.45
N CYS A 17 -47.04 20.15 43.47
CA CYS A 17 -47.72 19.73 42.25
C CYS A 17 -48.25 20.94 41.50
N LEU A 18 -47.82 21.12 40.25
CA LEU A 18 -48.57 21.95 39.32
C LEU A 18 -48.74 21.13 38.02
N ALA A 19 -49.98 20.78 37.75
CA ALA A 19 -50.42 20.08 36.60
C ALA A 19 -50.13 20.95 35.32
N ALA A 20 -49.22 20.54 34.46
CA ALA A 20 -49.01 21.14 33.16
C ALA A 20 -49.38 20.14 32.07
N VAL A 21 -50.35 20.53 31.28
CA VAL A 21 -50.87 19.87 30.07
C VAL A 21 -49.74 19.46 29.12
N PRO A 22 -49.76 18.25 28.59
CA PRO A 22 -48.77 17.89 27.56
C PRO A 22 -49.09 18.61 26.25
N ARG A 23 -48.26 19.59 25.89
CA ARG A 23 -48.21 20.08 24.52
C ARG A 23 -47.43 19.07 23.70
N SER A 24 -48.15 18.31 22.87
CA SER A 24 -47.55 17.50 21.81
C SER A 24 -46.85 18.41 20.83
N PHE A 25 -45.53 18.55 20.97
CA PHE A 25 -44.70 19.03 19.90
C PHE A 25 -44.55 17.90 18.92
N ALA A 26 -45.23 18.01 17.79
CA ALA A 26 -44.93 17.22 16.61
C ALA A 26 -43.51 17.54 16.20
N GLN A 27 -42.57 16.69 16.60
CA GLN A 27 -41.22 16.71 16.11
C GLN A 27 -41.27 16.20 14.67
N THR A 28 -41.38 17.14 13.74
CA THR A 28 -41.09 16.88 12.33
C THR A 28 -39.59 16.64 12.25
N GLY A 29 -39.18 15.42 12.58
CA GLY A 29 -37.83 14.95 12.34
C GLY A 29 -37.58 14.97 10.83
N ALA A 30 -37.00 16.04 10.34
CA ALA A 30 -36.37 16.01 9.04
C ALA A 30 -35.33 14.88 9.08
N LEU A 31 -35.63 13.78 8.42
CA LEU A 31 -34.65 12.74 8.11
C LEU A 31 -33.59 13.42 7.25
N GLN A 32 -32.53 13.89 7.92
CA GLN A 32 -31.32 14.28 7.24
C GLN A 32 -30.79 13.01 6.59
N ALA A 33 -31.09 12.86 5.30
CA ALA A 33 -30.47 11.85 4.48
C ALA A 33 -28.95 12.04 4.62
N ALA A 34 -28.31 11.11 5.31
CA ALA A 34 -26.86 11.04 5.33
C ALA A 34 -26.42 10.93 3.86
N THR A 35 -25.82 11.99 3.35
CA THR A 35 -25.15 11.95 2.05
C THR A 35 -24.16 10.79 2.13
N PRO A 36 -24.27 9.75 1.28
CA PRO A 36 -23.27 8.71 1.25
C PRO A 36 -21.97 9.40 0.91
N LEU A 37 -20.95 9.27 1.78
CA LEU A 37 -19.59 9.59 1.45
C LEU A 37 -19.29 8.72 0.22
N ALA A 38 -19.24 9.33 -0.94
CA ALA A 38 -18.79 8.65 -2.15
C ALA A 38 -17.34 8.22 -1.86
N ALA A 39 -17.16 6.95 -1.55
CA ALA A 39 -15.85 6.34 -1.57
C ALA A 39 -15.34 6.51 -2.99
N THR A 40 -14.37 7.42 -3.17
CA THR A 40 -13.68 7.56 -4.45
C THR A 40 -12.98 6.22 -4.68
N ALA A 41 -13.58 5.37 -5.51
CA ALA A 41 -12.94 4.14 -5.94
C ALA A 41 -11.62 4.54 -6.61
N PRO A 42 -10.51 3.84 -6.33
CA PRO A 42 -9.27 4.12 -7.02
C PRO A 42 -9.51 3.99 -8.52
N THR A 43 -9.23 5.06 -9.26
CA THR A 43 -9.51 5.16 -10.70
C THR A 43 -8.62 4.19 -11.51
N ALA A 44 -7.56 3.69 -10.90
CA ALA A 44 -6.65 2.70 -11.49
C ALA A 44 -6.17 1.71 -10.42
N VAL A 45 -5.96 0.46 -10.84
CA VAL A 45 -5.27 -0.54 -10.02
C VAL A 45 -3.78 -0.21 -10.03
N PRO A 46 -3.13 -0.02 -8.87
CA PRO A 46 -1.69 0.24 -8.83
C PRO A 46 -0.92 -0.91 -9.47
N ALA A 47 0.09 -0.58 -10.27
CA ALA A 47 0.97 -1.56 -10.89
C ALA A 47 2.00 -2.05 -9.85
N LEU A 48 1.68 -3.12 -9.14
CA LEU A 48 2.52 -3.71 -8.11
C LEU A 48 3.05 -5.07 -8.56
N VAL A 49 4.35 -5.31 -8.33
CA VAL A 49 4.99 -6.58 -8.69
C VAL A 49 5.43 -7.30 -7.41
N PRO A 50 4.84 -8.47 -7.08
CA PRO A 50 5.27 -9.26 -5.95
C PRO A 50 6.74 -9.67 -6.10
N PHE A 51 7.53 -9.48 -5.07
CA PHE A 51 8.93 -9.84 -5.02
C PHE A 51 9.27 -10.47 -3.67
N SER A 52 10.20 -11.42 -3.68
CA SER A 52 10.73 -12.03 -2.46
C SER A 52 12.21 -12.33 -2.64
N GLY A 53 12.94 -12.25 -1.55
CA GLY A 53 14.36 -12.52 -1.55
C GLY A 53 14.87 -12.94 -0.19
N THR A 54 16.16 -13.22 -0.12
CA THR A 54 16.86 -13.56 1.13
C THR A 54 18.09 -12.68 1.26
N VAL A 55 18.30 -12.12 2.43
CA VAL A 55 19.47 -11.31 2.74
C VAL A 55 20.43 -12.09 3.62
N VAL A 56 21.67 -12.16 3.17
CA VAL A 56 22.78 -12.80 3.92
C VAL A 56 23.88 -11.75 4.10
N ALA A 57 24.35 -11.56 5.31
CA ALA A 57 25.49 -10.71 5.65
C ALA A 57 26.58 -11.56 6.32
N ASP A 58 27.80 -11.49 5.82
CA ASP A 58 28.95 -12.26 6.32
C ASP A 58 28.68 -13.78 6.42
N GLY A 59 27.95 -14.33 5.44
CA GLY A 59 27.59 -15.75 5.39
C GLY A 59 26.48 -16.18 6.36
N LYS A 60 25.82 -15.22 7.05
CA LYS A 60 24.71 -15.51 7.98
C LYS A 60 23.44 -14.79 7.53
N PRO A 61 22.27 -15.40 7.70
CA PRO A 61 21.01 -14.72 7.47
C PRO A 61 20.89 -13.45 8.32
N LEU A 62 20.49 -12.35 7.70
CA LEU A 62 20.17 -11.12 8.40
C LEU A 62 18.71 -11.21 8.88
N SER A 63 18.43 -10.84 10.12
CA SER A 63 17.07 -10.82 10.67
C SER A 63 16.72 -9.46 11.25
N GLY A 64 15.43 -9.17 11.39
CA GLY A 64 14.94 -7.88 11.87
C GLY A 64 14.57 -6.94 10.72
N GLU A 65 14.71 -5.63 10.91
CA GLU A 65 14.39 -4.66 9.87
C GLU A 65 15.63 -4.29 9.06
N ALA A 66 15.46 -4.19 7.74
CA ALA A 66 16.49 -3.73 6.83
C ALA A 66 15.92 -2.75 5.79
N ALA A 67 16.66 -1.69 5.51
CA ALA A 67 16.37 -0.83 4.37
C ALA A 67 16.92 -1.48 3.10
N ILE A 68 16.02 -1.74 2.15
CA ILE A 68 16.33 -2.38 0.88
C ILE A 68 15.93 -1.43 -0.24
N THR A 69 16.84 -1.19 -1.16
CA THR A 69 16.62 -0.39 -2.37
C THR A 69 16.55 -1.31 -3.58
N PHE A 70 15.48 -1.15 -4.36
CA PHE A 70 15.24 -1.85 -5.61
C PHE A 70 15.49 -0.90 -6.76
N LEU A 71 16.31 -1.31 -7.72
CA LEU A 71 16.66 -0.51 -8.88
C LEU A 71 16.42 -1.31 -10.15
N ILE A 72 15.76 -0.70 -11.14
CA ILE A 72 15.52 -1.33 -12.43
C ILE A 72 16.38 -0.63 -13.47
N TYR A 73 17.10 -1.42 -14.25
CA TYR A 73 18.01 -0.97 -15.28
C TYR A 73 17.62 -1.51 -16.65
N LYS A 74 18.13 -0.86 -17.71
CA LYS A 74 18.05 -1.35 -19.07
C LYS A 74 19.04 -2.48 -19.33
N ASP A 75 20.24 -2.37 -18.77
CA ASP A 75 21.38 -3.24 -19.08
C ASP A 75 21.77 -4.10 -17.86
N GLU A 76 22.35 -5.26 -18.12
CA GLU A 76 22.84 -6.18 -17.08
C GLU A 76 23.93 -5.54 -16.20
N SER A 77 24.73 -4.66 -16.80
CA SER A 77 25.82 -3.98 -16.11
C SER A 77 25.94 -2.53 -16.55
N GLY A 78 26.42 -1.65 -15.67
CA GLY A 78 26.56 -0.22 -15.94
C GLY A 78 25.22 0.51 -16.09
N GLY A 79 25.23 1.71 -16.63
CA GLY A 79 24.07 2.55 -16.88
C GLY A 79 23.45 3.15 -15.61
N GLU A 80 22.52 4.08 -15.81
CA GLU A 80 21.73 4.69 -14.75
C GLU A 80 20.43 3.90 -14.53
N PRO A 81 19.90 3.86 -13.29
CA PRO A 81 18.64 3.20 -13.02
C PRO A 81 17.48 3.96 -13.68
N LEU A 82 16.59 3.23 -14.33
CA LEU A 82 15.34 3.74 -14.86
C LEU A 82 14.27 3.91 -13.78
N PHE A 83 14.43 3.18 -12.67
CA PHE A 83 13.51 3.19 -11.54
C PHE A 83 14.29 2.92 -10.25
N THR A 84 13.91 3.58 -9.17
CA THR A 84 14.49 3.38 -7.85
C THR A 84 13.40 3.46 -6.79
N GLU A 85 13.35 2.47 -5.91
CA GLU A 85 12.43 2.43 -4.77
C GLU A 85 13.14 1.89 -3.54
N SER A 86 12.98 2.58 -2.40
CA SER A 86 13.53 2.12 -1.11
C SER A 86 12.39 1.77 -0.16
N GLN A 87 12.51 0.62 0.49
CA GLN A 87 11.54 0.10 1.45
C GLN A 87 12.26 -0.38 2.71
N THR A 88 11.66 -0.18 3.89
CA THR A 88 12.10 -0.83 5.13
C THR A 88 11.28 -2.10 5.30
N LEU A 89 11.95 -3.24 5.29
CA LEU A 89 11.32 -4.57 5.27
C LEU A 89 11.73 -5.38 6.49
N ALA A 90 10.76 -6.13 7.03
CA ALA A 90 11.03 -7.12 8.06
C ALA A 90 11.57 -8.40 7.43
N LEU A 91 12.71 -8.85 7.95
CA LEU A 91 13.39 -10.08 7.59
C LEU A 91 13.11 -11.14 8.67
N ASP A 92 12.75 -12.33 8.27
CA ASP A 92 12.59 -13.44 9.20
C ASP A 92 13.94 -14.00 9.70
N ALA A 93 13.90 -15.02 10.55
CA ALA A 93 15.11 -15.64 11.12
C ALA A 93 16.04 -16.27 10.08
N THR A 94 15.55 -16.51 8.86
CA THR A 94 16.32 -17.06 7.74
C THR A 94 16.77 -15.98 6.75
N GLY A 95 16.50 -14.69 7.07
CA GLY A 95 16.80 -13.55 6.21
C GLY A 95 15.82 -13.36 5.06
N HIS A 96 14.73 -14.11 5.03
CA HIS A 96 13.76 -14.04 3.95
C HIS A 96 12.80 -12.86 4.14
N TYR A 97 12.44 -12.21 3.05
CA TYR A 97 11.45 -11.14 2.99
C TYR A 97 10.51 -11.30 1.80
N LYS A 98 9.34 -10.68 1.93
CA LYS A 98 8.35 -10.54 0.86
C LYS A 98 7.92 -9.09 0.77
N THR A 99 7.79 -8.59 -0.44
CA THR A 99 7.36 -7.22 -0.70
C THR A 99 6.61 -7.10 -2.02
N GLN A 100 6.16 -5.90 -2.32
CA GLN A 100 5.61 -5.51 -3.61
C GLN A 100 6.42 -4.32 -4.12
N LEU A 101 7.04 -4.47 -5.27
CA LEU A 101 7.70 -3.34 -5.95
C LEU A 101 6.62 -2.37 -6.42
N GLY A 102 6.86 -1.08 -6.25
CA GLY A 102 5.91 -0.01 -6.51
C GLY A 102 5.06 0.39 -5.29
N ALA A 103 5.16 -0.32 -4.16
CA ALA A 103 4.29 -0.09 -3.00
C ALA A 103 4.47 1.29 -2.34
N THR A 104 5.62 1.94 -2.50
CA THR A 104 5.86 3.30 -1.98
C THR A 104 5.36 4.39 -2.92
N LEU A 105 4.91 4.05 -4.10
CA LEU A 105 4.44 4.97 -5.13
C LEU A 105 2.92 4.93 -5.25
N ALA A 106 2.28 6.09 -5.41
CA ALA A 106 0.83 6.20 -5.48
C ALA A 106 0.19 5.36 -6.60
N ASN A 107 0.88 5.19 -7.73
CA ASN A 107 0.40 4.47 -8.92
C ASN A 107 1.16 3.15 -9.17
N GLY A 108 2.06 2.76 -8.26
CA GLY A 108 2.92 1.61 -8.46
C GLY A 108 4.10 1.87 -9.40
N ILE A 109 4.66 0.81 -9.99
CA ILE A 109 5.76 0.91 -10.95
C ILE A 109 5.25 1.57 -12.24
N PRO A 110 5.96 2.57 -12.82
CA PRO A 110 5.62 3.15 -14.11
C PRO A 110 5.57 2.08 -15.21
N LEU A 111 4.42 1.93 -15.86
CA LEU A 111 4.22 0.89 -16.88
C LEU A 111 5.02 1.13 -18.16
N ASP A 112 5.38 2.38 -18.44
CA ASP A 112 6.22 2.78 -19.57
C ASP A 112 7.62 2.12 -19.53
N LEU A 113 8.10 1.74 -18.35
CA LEU A 113 9.34 0.94 -18.22
C LEU A 113 9.31 -0.35 -19.01
N PHE A 114 8.12 -0.91 -19.27
CA PHE A 114 7.95 -2.23 -19.89
C PHE A 114 7.33 -2.17 -21.29
N THR A 115 6.94 -0.98 -21.78
CA THR A 115 6.24 -0.85 -23.06
C THR A 115 7.14 -1.05 -24.29
N THR A 116 8.45 -0.88 -24.15
CA THR A 116 9.39 -0.99 -25.25
C THR A 116 9.69 -2.44 -25.67
N GLY A 117 9.29 -3.45 -24.86
CA GLY A 117 9.66 -4.85 -25.07
C GLY A 117 11.13 -5.17 -24.83
N GLU A 118 11.92 -4.21 -24.36
CA GLU A 118 13.33 -4.42 -24.00
C GLU A 118 13.47 -5.12 -22.65
N ALA A 119 14.58 -5.84 -22.48
CA ALA A 119 14.93 -6.45 -21.20
C ALA A 119 15.01 -5.41 -20.07
N ARG A 120 14.64 -5.82 -18.85
CA ARG A 120 14.80 -5.03 -17.63
C ARG A 120 15.51 -5.88 -16.60
N TRP A 121 16.46 -5.26 -15.92
CA TRP A 121 17.31 -5.89 -14.93
C TRP A 121 17.05 -5.29 -13.56
N LEU A 122 16.79 -6.14 -12.59
CA LEU A 122 16.56 -5.74 -11.20
C LEU A 122 17.84 -5.92 -10.39
N GLU A 123 18.25 -4.85 -9.73
CA GLU A 123 19.30 -4.85 -8.71
C GLU A 123 18.66 -4.66 -7.33
N VAL A 124 19.12 -5.40 -6.36
CA VAL A 124 18.71 -5.28 -4.96
C VAL A 124 19.90 -4.84 -4.14
N GLN A 125 19.77 -3.73 -3.46
CA GLN A 125 20.79 -3.19 -2.57
C GLN A 125 20.27 -3.11 -1.14
N VAL A 126 20.92 -3.82 -0.24
CA VAL A 126 20.65 -3.75 1.19
C VAL A 126 21.53 -2.68 1.81
N ALA A 127 20.97 -1.82 2.68
CA ALA A 127 21.75 -0.77 3.33
C ALA A 127 22.97 -1.33 4.05
N GLY A 128 24.14 -0.73 3.81
CA GLY A 128 25.39 -1.17 4.38
C GLY A 128 26.05 -2.38 3.70
N GLN A 129 25.48 -2.91 2.62
CA GLN A 129 26.05 -4.01 1.83
C GLN A 129 26.34 -3.57 0.39
N ALA A 130 27.21 -4.32 -0.28
CA ALA A 130 27.43 -4.14 -1.71
C ALA A 130 26.14 -4.50 -2.49
N PRO A 131 25.89 -3.84 -3.65
CA PRO A 131 24.78 -4.21 -4.52
C PRO A 131 24.87 -5.69 -4.93
N GLN A 132 23.72 -6.35 -4.99
CA GLN A 132 23.64 -7.72 -5.48
C GLN A 132 23.74 -7.73 -7.02
N PRO A 133 24.21 -8.83 -7.63
CA PRO A 133 24.17 -8.97 -9.07
C PRO A 133 22.77 -8.76 -9.62
N ARG A 134 22.66 -8.07 -10.74
CA ARG A 134 21.39 -7.83 -11.41
C ARG A 134 20.77 -9.13 -11.90
N VAL A 135 19.45 -9.24 -11.78
CA VAL A 135 18.69 -10.36 -12.31
C VAL A 135 17.73 -9.88 -13.39
N LEU A 136 17.62 -10.66 -14.46
CA LEU A 136 16.69 -10.37 -15.54
C LEU A 136 15.24 -10.51 -15.05
N LEU A 137 14.43 -9.46 -15.22
CA LEU A 137 13.00 -9.53 -15.01
C LEU A 137 12.35 -10.27 -16.18
N VAL A 138 11.72 -11.40 -15.88
CA VAL A 138 11.00 -12.22 -16.87
C VAL A 138 9.51 -12.11 -16.67
N SER A 139 8.74 -12.04 -17.75
CA SER A 139 7.30 -12.03 -17.69
C SER A 139 6.76 -13.42 -17.35
N VAL A 140 5.68 -13.47 -16.56
CA VAL A 140 4.93 -14.71 -16.36
C VAL A 140 4.13 -15.06 -17.62
N PRO A 141 3.87 -16.35 -17.92
CA PRO A 141 3.22 -16.78 -19.17
C PRO A 141 1.89 -16.08 -19.47
N TYR A 142 1.08 -15.80 -18.45
CA TYR A 142 -0.17 -15.07 -18.61
C TYR A 142 0.01 -13.60 -18.98
N ALA A 143 1.09 -12.96 -18.53
CA ALA A 143 1.41 -11.60 -18.91
C ALA A 143 1.92 -11.51 -20.35
N LEU A 144 2.59 -12.52 -20.85
CA LEU A 144 2.95 -12.63 -22.28
C LEU A 144 1.71 -12.64 -23.16
N LYS A 145 0.67 -13.38 -22.75
CA LYS A 145 -0.61 -13.44 -23.47
C LYS A 145 -1.40 -12.14 -23.34
N ALA A 146 -1.31 -11.43 -22.21
CA ALA A 146 -1.94 -10.12 -22.03
C ALA A 146 -1.26 -9.03 -22.87
N GLY A 147 0.04 -9.12 -23.13
CA GLY A 147 0.75 -8.26 -24.07
C GLY A 147 0.23 -8.38 -25.50
N ASP A 148 -0.22 -9.58 -25.91
CA ASP A 148 -0.86 -9.82 -27.20
C ASP A 148 -2.27 -9.20 -27.29
N ALA A 149 -2.90 -8.91 -26.17
CA ALA A 149 -4.23 -8.23 -26.15
C ALA A 149 -4.14 -6.74 -26.52
N SER A 150 -2.95 -6.13 -26.52
CA SER A 150 -2.71 -4.79 -27.08
C SER A 150 -2.88 -4.78 -28.60
N THR A 151 -2.77 -5.95 -29.22
CA THR A 151 -3.02 -6.20 -30.61
C THR A 151 -4.11 -7.29 -30.72
N LEU A 152 -5.23 -7.01 -31.33
CA LEU A 152 -6.26 -8.02 -31.57
C LEU A 152 -5.80 -8.88 -32.74
N GLY A 153 -5.38 -10.14 -32.49
CA GLY A 153 -4.88 -11.02 -33.53
C GLY A 153 -3.60 -10.52 -34.23
N GLY A 154 -2.73 -9.79 -33.50
CA GLY A 154 -1.48 -9.23 -34.04
C GLY A 154 -1.63 -7.90 -34.79
N LEU A 155 -2.86 -7.36 -34.88
CA LEU A 155 -3.13 -6.07 -35.51
C LEU A 155 -3.47 -5.00 -34.47
N PRO A 156 -3.00 -3.75 -34.61
CA PRO A 156 -3.33 -2.66 -33.70
C PRO A 156 -4.84 -2.32 -33.78
N ALA A 157 -5.40 -1.76 -32.72
CA ALA A 157 -6.82 -1.39 -32.66
C ALA A 157 -7.26 -0.48 -33.85
N SER A 158 -6.36 0.34 -34.38
CA SER A 158 -6.57 1.18 -35.58
C SER A 158 -6.80 0.39 -36.88
N ALA A 159 -6.49 -0.90 -36.92
CA ALA A 159 -6.76 -1.74 -38.09
C ALA A 159 -8.21 -2.23 -38.16
N TYR A 160 -9.00 -1.98 -37.12
CA TYR A 160 -10.42 -2.40 -37.01
C TYR A 160 -11.39 -1.22 -36.99
N ALA A 161 -10.89 0.00 -37.20
CA ALA A 161 -11.70 1.22 -37.25
C ALA A 161 -12.19 1.54 -38.67
#